data_dbbf6315594cd31a9395237a29a01793
#
_entry.id   dbbf6315594cd31a9395237a29a01793
#
_cell.length_a   1.000
_cell.length_b   1.000
_cell.length_c   1.000
_cell.angle_alpha   90.00
_cell.angle_beta   90.00
_cell.angle_gamma   90.00
#
_symmetry.space_group_name_H-M   'P 1'
#
loop_
_entity.id
_entity.type
_entity.pdbx_description
1 polymer ?
#
loop_
_entity_poly.entity_id
_entity_poly.type
_entity_poly.pdbx_seq_one_letter_code
_entity_poly.pdbx_strand_id
1 'polypeptide(L)'
;LTALGRLPESRETLEQAIDLRFDLRTALIPLGEYERIFESLQKAELVAKALDDPRRLGRVCVYVTSYFREIGEYDRAIESGHQGLAIAERLGDLALQVPTNHFLGQVYHDQGRYRQGSVFLRRNVEALAGELTNERLGLPYLPSVHSRMWLIRCLAELGEFAEGAVLGEQAARIAESANHPFSLTSASWALGRLHLRKGDLDRAIAALERGVELGGGWSIRILLPGMTSDLGSAYALSGRVDEAMPLLEQAVEQHTAIRGAAGLSAIVTNLGRAHLLAGRLANAAALGEQSLALSRAHREQGQLAHANYLLGEIAAHAGAPDLEKAEAAYGEGVALSEELEMRPLAAQCRLGLGTLYRRASLPEKALEQLSAASLLFGKMDMPFWLHKSEAEIKAIG
;
A
#
# COMPACT_ATOMS: atom_id res chain seq x y z
N LEU A 1 -6.28 33.74 -5.67
CA LEU A 1 -5.22 33.97 -6.66
C LEU A 1 -5.56 35.13 -7.60
N THR A 2 -6.73 35.18 -8.20
CA THR A 2 -7.13 36.27 -9.12
C THR A 2 -7.16 37.63 -8.43
N ALA A 3 -7.63 37.72 -7.21
CA ALA A 3 -7.63 38.97 -6.42
C ALA A 3 -6.19 39.39 -6.08
N LEU A 4 -5.35 38.44 -5.67
CA LEU A 4 -3.95 38.70 -5.35
C LEU A 4 -3.14 39.24 -6.55
N GLY A 5 -3.42 38.72 -7.76
CA GLY A 5 -2.79 39.19 -9.00
C GLY A 5 -3.15 40.63 -9.43
N ARG A 6 -4.06 41.31 -8.70
CA ARG A 6 -4.39 42.73 -8.88
C ARG A 6 -3.64 43.65 -7.93
N LEU A 7 -2.94 43.07 -6.93
CA LEU A 7 -2.14 43.82 -5.99
C LEU A 7 -0.76 44.11 -6.58
N PRO A 8 -0.05 45.14 -6.12
CA PRO A 8 1.35 45.36 -6.50
C PRO A 8 2.20 44.15 -6.17
N GLU A 9 3.10 43.81 -7.05
CA GLU A 9 4.05 42.73 -6.83
C GLU A 9 5.01 43.11 -5.70
N SER A 10 5.00 42.35 -4.65
CA SER A 10 5.90 42.45 -3.51
C SER A 10 6.30 41.06 -3.04
N ARG A 11 7.36 40.96 -2.25
CA ARG A 11 7.76 39.67 -1.65
C ARG A 11 6.59 39.01 -0.92
N GLU A 12 5.86 39.77 -0.12
CA GLU A 12 4.70 39.27 0.66
C GLU A 12 3.58 38.74 -0.23
N THR A 13 3.20 39.48 -1.31
CA THR A 13 2.16 39.01 -2.25
C THR A 13 2.58 37.77 -3.01
N LEU A 14 3.87 37.62 -3.34
CA LEU A 14 4.42 36.43 -3.99
C LEU A 14 4.43 35.23 -3.03
N GLU A 15 4.80 35.42 -1.76
CA GLU A 15 4.77 34.38 -0.73
C GLU A 15 3.32 33.90 -0.48
N GLN A 16 2.36 34.82 -0.35
CA GLN A 16 0.94 34.49 -0.25
C GLN A 16 0.43 33.72 -1.50
N ALA A 17 0.93 34.09 -2.69
CA ALA A 17 0.57 33.41 -3.90
C ALA A 17 1.04 31.94 -3.93
N ILE A 18 2.19 31.62 -3.32
CA ILE A 18 2.66 30.24 -3.15
C ILE A 18 1.76 29.51 -2.17
N ASP A 19 1.52 30.07 -1.00
CA ASP A 19 0.73 29.44 0.05
C ASP A 19 -0.70 29.14 -0.41
N LEU A 20 -1.36 30.08 -1.11
CA LEU A 20 -2.67 29.84 -1.75
C LEU A 20 -2.66 28.73 -2.82
N ARG A 21 -1.54 28.48 -3.48
CA ARG A 21 -1.41 27.35 -4.41
C ARG A 21 -1.32 26.00 -3.69
N PHE A 22 -0.72 25.99 -2.51
CA PHE A 22 -0.72 24.81 -1.65
C PHE A 22 -2.13 24.49 -1.12
N ASP A 23 -2.89 25.51 -0.73
CA ASP A 23 -4.30 25.35 -0.31
C ASP A 23 -5.17 24.87 -1.48
N LEU A 24 -4.96 25.44 -2.67
CA LEU A 24 -5.66 25.01 -3.88
C LEU A 24 -5.39 23.54 -4.21
N ARG A 25 -4.14 23.08 -4.11
CA ARG A 25 -3.79 21.66 -4.24
C ARG A 25 -4.62 20.79 -3.30
N THR A 26 -4.69 21.17 -2.03
CA THR A 26 -5.44 20.41 -1.01
C THR A 26 -6.92 20.30 -1.35
N ALA A 27 -7.51 21.36 -1.89
CA ALA A 27 -8.91 21.38 -2.33
C ALA A 27 -9.15 20.55 -3.63
N LEU A 28 -8.14 20.44 -4.51
CA LEU A 28 -8.26 19.75 -5.80
C LEU A 28 -8.03 18.23 -5.70
N ILE A 29 -7.31 17.73 -4.69
CA ILE A 29 -7.04 16.30 -4.51
C ILE A 29 -8.32 15.45 -4.48
N PRO A 30 -9.34 15.78 -3.64
CA PRO A 30 -10.57 14.99 -3.60
C PRO A 30 -11.38 15.01 -4.90
N LEU A 31 -11.08 15.94 -5.80
CA LEU A 31 -11.76 16.12 -7.09
C LEU A 31 -11.02 15.38 -8.22
N GLY A 32 -9.83 14.82 -7.97
CA GLY A 32 -9.00 14.16 -8.98
C GLY A 32 -8.49 15.10 -10.08
N GLU A 33 -8.38 16.41 -9.80
CA GLU A 33 -7.98 17.46 -10.75
C GLU A 33 -6.43 17.55 -10.85
N TYR A 34 -5.79 16.42 -11.18
CA TYR A 34 -4.33 16.27 -11.12
C TYR A 34 -3.56 17.24 -12.03
N GLU A 35 -4.05 17.54 -13.23
CA GLU A 35 -3.41 18.51 -14.15
C GLU A 35 -3.35 19.91 -13.53
N ARG A 36 -4.45 20.37 -12.93
CA ARG A 36 -4.52 21.67 -12.27
C ARG A 36 -3.64 21.74 -11.02
N ILE A 37 -3.50 20.61 -10.30
CA ILE A 37 -2.58 20.49 -9.17
C ILE A 37 -1.15 20.71 -9.67
N PHE A 38 -0.75 20.04 -10.74
CA PHE A 38 0.61 20.13 -11.26
C PHE A 38 0.95 21.51 -11.77
N GLU A 39 0.08 22.13 -12.57
CA GLU A 39 0.26 23.51 -13.02
C GLU A 39 0.41 24.49 -11.84
N SER A 40 -0.38 24.28 -10.78
CA SER A 40 -0.32 25.11 -9.57
C SER A 40 1.03 24.97 -8.86
N LEU A 41 1.55 23.72 -8.76
CA LEU A 41 2.85 23.43 -8.13
C LEU A 41 4.02 23.97 -8.96
N GLN A 42 3.96 23.88 -10.29
CA GLN A 42 4.98 24.46 -11.17
C GLN A 42 5.07 25.99 -11.01
N LYS A 43 3.92 26.68 -10.94
CA LYS A 43 3.87 28.13 -10.67
C LYS A 43 4.41 28.48 -9.30
N ALA A 44 4.13 27.65 -8.28
CA ALA A 44 4.68 27.82 -6.94
C ALA A 44 6.22 27.66 -6.92
N GLU A 45 6.74 26.68 -7.67
CA GLU A 45 8.16 26.41 -7.81
C GLU A 45 8.92 27.59 -8.43
N LEU A 46 8.39 28.15 -9.54
CA LEU A 46 8.99 29.30 -10.21
C LEU A 46 9.09 30.51 -9.28
N VAL A 47 8.03 30.80 -8.54
CA VAL A 47 8.00 31.94 -7.60
C VAL A 47 8.93 31.68 -6.41
N ALA A 48 8.95 30.46 -5.84
CA ALA A 48 9.84 30.12 -4.72
C ALA A 48 11.33 30.25 -5.10
N LYS A 49 11.69 29.84 -6.34
CA LYS A 49 13.04 30.02 -6.89
C LYS A 49 13.38 31.51 -7.07
N ALA A 50 12.46 32.32 -7.61
CA ALA A 50 12.66 33.73 -7.82
C ALA A 50 12.84 34.52 -6.50
N LEU A 51 12.18 34.07 -5.41
CA LEU A 51 12.30 34.64 -4.07
C LEU A 51 13.54 34.15 -3.29
N ASP A 52 14.27 33.18 -3.82
CA ASP A 52 15.33 32.46 -3.09
C ASP A 52 14.82 31.93 -1.74
N ASP A 53 13.62 31.27 -1.78
CA ASP A 53 12.96 30.71 -0.59
C ASP A 53 13.12 29.19 -0.57
N PRO A 54 14.18 28.66 0.05
CA PRO A 54 14.44 27.23 0.07
C PRO A 54 13.37 26.45 0.87
N ARG A 55 12.73 27.08 1.87
CA ARG A 55 11.69 26.40 2.66
C ARG A 55 10.43 26.14 1.84
N ARG A 56 9.95 27.15 1.08
CA ARG A 56 8.82 26.99 0.19
C ARG A 56 9.16 26.05 -0.97
N LEU A 57 10.39 26.11 -1.50
CA LEU A 57 10.86 25.19 -2.52
C LEU A 57 10.85 23.73 -2.00
N GLY A 58 11.33 23.48 -0.79
CA GLY A 58 11.25 22.17 -0.15
C GLY A 58 9.80 21.67 -0.04
N ARG A 59 8.88 22.55 0.32
CA ARG A 59 7.44 22.21 0.40
C ARG A 59 6.84 21.90 -0.97
N VAL A 60 7.26 22.60 -2.02
CA VAL A 60 6.91 22.23 -3.41
C VAL A 60 7.36 20.81 -3.72
N CYS A 61 8.63 20.47 -3.43
CA CYS A 61 9.17 19.12 -3.66
C CYS A 61 8.33 18.04 -2.94
N VAL A 62 7.93 18.27 -1.68
CA VAL A 62 7.03 17.36 -0.93
C VAL A 62 5.74 17.11 -1.69
N TYR A 63 5.11 18.18 -2.19
CA TYR A 63 3.83 18.07 -2.88
C TYR A 63 3.95 17.49 -4.30
N VAL A 64 5.05 17.76 -4.99
CA VAL A 64 5.37 17.16 -6.29
C VAL A 64 5.64 15.66 -6.14
N THR A 65 6.32 15.24 -5.07
CA THR A 65 6.49 13.81 -4.72
C THR A 65 5.15 13.11 -4.56
N SER A 66 4.25 13.71 -3.76
CA SER A 66 2.88 13.19 -3.59
C SER A 66 2.11 13.14 -4.91
N TYR A 67 2.21 14.18 -5.73
CA TYR A 67 1.55 14.26 -7.03
C TYR A 67 2.00 13.14 -7.97
N PHE A 68 3.32 12.97 -8.17
CA PHE A 68 3.85 11.94 -9.05
C PHE A 68 3.54 10.52 -8.56
N ARG A 69 3.47 10.32 -7.24
CA ARG A 69 3.00 9.07 -6.67
C ARG A 69 1.55 8.77 -7.08
N GLU A 70 0.64 9.74 -6.96
CA GLU A 70 -0.78 9.55 -7.27
C GLU A 70 -1.04 9.23 -8.75
N ILE A 71 -0.20 9.71 -9.66
CA ILE A 71 -0.31 9.42 -11.10
C ILE A 71 0.57 8.24 -11.56
N GLY A 72 1.26 7.55 -10.62
CA GLY A 72 2.08 6.37 -10.92
C GLY A 72 3.47 6.66 -11.52
N GLU A 73 3.93 7.92 -11.51
CA GLU A 73 5.24 8.36 -12.00
C GLU A 73 6.30 8.26 -10.90
N TYR A 74 6.53 7.05 -10.40
CA TYR A 74 7.31 6.81 -9.17
C TYR A 74 8.77 7.27 -9.25
N ASP A 75 9.45 7.14 -10.39
CA ASP A 75 10.84 7.58 -10.53
C ASP A 75 10.96 9.10 -10.34
N ARG A 76 10.02 9.87 -10.91
CA ARG A 76 9.94 11.33 -10.73
C ARG A 76 9.57 11.71 -9.29
N ALA A 77 8.72 10.91 -8.66
CA ALA A 77 8.38 11.10 -7.25
C ALA A 77 9.62 10.92 -6.36
N ILE A 78 10.43 9.89 -6.60
CA ILE A 78 11.68 9.64 -5.86
C ILE A 78 12.67 10.78 -6.06
N GLU A 79 12.86 11.24 -7.28
CA GLU A 79 13.77 12.36 -7.59
C GLU A 79 13.36 13.62 -6.82
N SER A 80 12.09 14.02 -6.92
CA SER A 80 11.56 15.18 -6.21
C SER A 80 11.63 15.01 -4.68
N GLY A 81 11.35 13.80 -4.17
CA GLY A 81 11.45 13.49 -2.76
C GLY A 81 12.87 13.64 -2.22
N HIS A 82 13.86 13.14 -2.93
CA HIS A 82 15.27 13.32 -2.53
C HIS A 82 15.72 14.78 -2.59
N GLN A 83 15.27 15.55 -3.58
CA GLN A 83 15.53 17.00 -3.64
C GLN A 83 14.92 17.71 -2.41
N GLY A 84 13.65 17.39 -2.08
CA GLY A 84 12.97 17.93 -0.91
C GLY A 84 13.67 17.55 0.40
N LEU A 85 14.15 16.31 0.52
CA LEU A 85 14.86 15.82 1.70
C LEU A 85 16.19 16.55 1.89
N ALA A 86 16.97 16.74 0.82
CA ALA A 86 18.23 17.48 0.86
C ALA A 86 18.04 18.94 1.30
N ILE A 87 16.95 19.58 0.86
CA ILE A 87 16.59 20.93 1.33
C ILE A 87 16.23 20.90 2.81
N ALA A 88 15.39 19.98 3.23
CA ALA A 88 14.91 19.84 4.60
C ALA A 88 16.05 19.56 5.59
N GLU A 89 16.99 18.68 5.23
CA GLU A 89 18.18 18.37 6.02
C GLU A 89 19.10 19.57 6.16
N ARG A 90 19.37 20.30 5.07
CA ARG A 90 20.18 21.52 5.08
C ARG A 90 19.59 22.62 5.97
N LEU A 91 18.25 22.73 6.03
CA LEU A 91 17.55 23.70 6.85
C LEU A 91 17.35 23.24 8.30
N GLY A 92 17.57 21.96 8.61
CA GLY A 92 17.18 21.37 9.89
C GLY A 92 15.66 21.42 10.14
N ASP A 93 14.84 21.48 9.09
CA ASP A 93 13.39 21.69 9.18
C ASP A 93 12.64 20.37 9.28
N LEU A 94 12.27 19.99 10.50
CA LEU A 94 11.52 18.77 10.77
C LEU A 94 10.13 18.77 10.08
N ALA A 95 9.49 19.93 9.94
CA ALA A 95 8.20 20.06 9.27
C ALA A 95 8.27 19.81 7.75
N LEU A 96 9.47 19.83 7.17
CA LEU A 96 9.74 19.38 5.80
C LEU A 96 10.26 17.94 5.77
N GLN A 97 11.13 17.53 6.72
CA GLN A 97 11.70 16.18 6.75
C GLN A 97 10.63 15.11 6.89
N VAL A 98 9.70 15.28 7.83
CA VAL A 98 8.65 14.29 8.15
C VAL A 98 7.74 14.01 6.96
N PRO A 99 7.09 14.98 6.30
CA PRO A 99 6.28 14.69 5.14
C PRO A 99 7.08 14.17 3.94
N THR A 100 8.33 14.62 3.77
CA THR A 100 9.19 14.10 2.70
C THR A 100 9.51 12.61 2.90
N ASN A 101 9.97 12.22 4.09
CA ASN A 101 10.22 10.82 4.45
C ASN A 101 8.94 9.98 4.30
N HIS A 102 7.79 10.55 4.69
CA HIS A 102 6.51 9.87 4.58
C HIS A 102 6.16 9.55 3.14
N PHE A 103 6.23 10.51 2.21
CA PHE A 103 5.92 10.28 0.80
C PHE A 103 6.97 9.40 0.11
N LEU A 104 8.26 9.55 0.42
CA LEU A 104 9.29 8.63 -0.08
C LEU A 104 9.02 7.19 0.38
N GLY A 105 8.65 7.01 1.65
CA GLY A 105 8.28 5.70 2.17
C GLY A 105 7.09 5.08 1.42
N GLN A 106 6.08 5.87 1.09
CA GLN A 106 4.94 5.44 0.29
C GLN A 106 5.34 5.05 -1.13
N VAL A 107 6.12 5.89 -1.81
CA VAL A 107 6.57 5.65 -3.19
C VAL A 107 7.37 4.35 -3.27
N TYR A 108 8.33 4.14 -2.36
CA TYR A 108 9.09 2.89 -2.30
C TYR A 108 8.21 1.68 -1.98
N HIS A 109 7.21 1.83 -1.12
CA HIS A 109 6.22 0.77 -0.87
C HIS A 109 5.46 0.41 -2.16
N ASP A 110 4.96 1.40 -2.91
CA ASP A 110 4.15 1.18 -4.10
C ASP A 110 4.98 0.55 -5.23
N GLN A 111 6.28 0.86 -5.32
CA GLN A 111 7.21 0.16 -6.21
C GLN A 111 7.55 -1.29 -5.78
N GLY A 112 7.18 -1.71 -4.55
CA GLY A 112 7.59 -2.99 -3.98
C GLY A 112 8.95 -2.98 -3.27
N ARG A 113 9.61 -1.83 -3.16
CA ARG A 113 10.92 -1.64 -2.49
C ARG A 113 10.71 -1.45 -0.98
N TYR A 114 10.06 -2.41 -0.34
CA TYR A 114 9.57 -2.33 1.04
C TYR A 114 10.66 -2.06 2.06
N ARG A 115 11.85 -2.68 1.91
CA ARG A 115 12.99 -2.45 2.78
C ARG A 115 13.43 -0.99 2.76
N GLN A 116 13.49 -0.39 1.58
CA GLN A 116 13.87 1.02 1.44
C GLN A 116 12.78 1.95 1.98
N GLY A 117 11.52 1.67 1.68
CA GLY A 117 10.39 2.43 2.24
C GLY A 117 10.40 2.42 3.76
N SER A 118 10.70 1.27 4.38
CA SER A 118 10.78 1.14 5.84
C SER A 118 11.85 2.03 6.47
N VAL A 119 12.98 2.29 5.80
CA VAL A 119 14.04 3.17 6.32
C VAL A 119 13.53 4.61 6.52
N PHE A 120 12.85 5.17 5.53
CA PHE A 120 12.31 6.54 5.62
C PHE A 120 11.21 6.66 6.67
N LEU A 121 10.35 5.65 6.76
CA LEU A 121 9.25 5.63 7.71
C LEU A 121 9.74 5.44 9.16
N ARG A 122 10.79 4.64 9.40
CA ARG A 122 11.43 4.50 10.71
C ARG A 122 12.02 5.82 11.20
N ARG A 123 12.70 6.58 10.33
CA ARG A 123 13.19 7.93 10.68
C ARG A 123 12.07 8.81 11.24
N ASN A 124 10.88 8.76 10.65
CA ASN A 124 9.74 9.51 11.16
C ASN A 124 9.23 8.96 12.50
N VAL A 125 9.18 7.63 12.66
CA VAL A 125 8.77 7.00 13.93
C VAL A 125 9.68 7.41 15.07
N GLU A 126 10.99 7.47 14.82
CA GLU A 126 12.01 7.89 15.78
C GLU A 126 11.93 9.40 16.06
N ALA A 127 11.85 10.24 15.02
CA ALA A 127 11.79 11.69 15.14
C ALA A 127 10.52 12.20 15.83
N LEU A 128 9.42 11.45 15.72
CA LEU A 128 8.11 11.81 16.29
C LEU A 128 7.82 11.06 17.60
N ALA A 129 8.86 10.72 18.37
CA ALA A 129 8.72 10.13 19.70
C ALA A 129 8.62 11.23 20.79
N GLY A 130 8.13 10.85 21.96
CA GLY A 130 8.05 11.73 23.13
C GLY A 130 7.08 12.90 22.92
N GLU A 131 7.53 14.12 23.13
CA GLU A 131 6.70 15.33 23.07
C GLU A 131 6.13 15.60 21.66
N LEU A 132 6.83 15.16 20.61
CA LEU A 132 6.41 15.37 19.22
C LEU A 132 5.35 14.38 18.74
N THR A 133 4.96 13.40 19.55
CA THR A 133 4.02 12.34 19.15
C THR A 133 2.68 12.88 18.65
N ASN A 134 2.20 13.96 19.21
CA ASN A 134 0.91 14.58 18.86
C ASN A 134 1.05 15.78 17.90
N GLU A 135 2.27 16.12 17.50
CA GLU A 135 2.51 17.22 16.59
C GLU A 135 2.04 16.88 15.16
N ARG A 136 1.31 17.82 14.55
CA ARG A 136 0.78 17.67 13.19
C ARG A 136 1.72 18.14 12.10
N LEU A 137 2.64 19.01 12.41
CA LEU A 137 3.61 19.60 11.45
C LEU A 137 2.94 20.15 10.17
N GLY A 138 1.74 20.74 10.33
CA GLY A 138 0.96 21.28 9.21
C GLY A 138 0.20 20.24 8.39
N LEU A 139 0.15 18.97 8.82
CA LEU A 139 -0.60 17.90 8.14
C LEU A 139 -2.02 17.76 8.75
N PRO A 140 -3.00 17.25 7.95
CA PRO A 140 -4.37 17.05 8.42
C PRO A 140 -4.53 15.81 9.31
N TYR A 141 -3.48 15.06 9.56
CA TYR A 141 -3.43 13.83 10.35
C TYR A 141 -2.22 13.86 11.30
N LEU A 142 -2.16 12.89 12.22
CA LEU A 142 -0.98 12.70 13.07
C LEU A 142 0.10 11.94 12.28
N PRO A 143 1.21 12.58 11.92
CA PRO A 143 2.28 11.92 11.15
C PRO A 143 2.94 10.78 11.92
N SER A 144 2.92 10.81 13.25
CA SER A 144 3.37 9.71 14.11
C SER A 144 2.58 8.42 13.88
N VAL A 145 1.25 8.51 13.71
CA VAL A 145 0.38 7.36 13.42
C VAL A 145 0.50 6.96 11.95
N HIS A 146 0.48 7.94 11.05
CA HIS A 146 0.43 7.68 9.62
C HIS A 146 1.74 7.08 9.08
N SER A 147 2.90 7.50 9.63
CA SER A 147 4.19 6.88 9.32
C SER A 147 4.28 5.44 9.83
N ARG A 148 3.72 5.15 11.03
CA ARG A 148 3.59 3.77 11.53
C ARG A 148 2.70 2.92 10.64
N MET A 149 1.56 3.44 10.18
CA MET A 149 0.67 2.74 9.26
C MET A 149 1.41 2.26 8.01
N TRP A 150 2.15 3.14 7.35
CA TRP A 150 2.90 2.77 6.15
C TRP A 150 4.09 1.86 6.44
N LEU A 151 4.76 2.05 7.58
CA LEU A 151 5.82 1.13 8.03
C LEU A 151 5.27 -0.28 8.24
N ILE A 152 4.14 -0.42 8.92
CA ILE A 152 3.47 -1.70 9.14
C ILE A 152 3.11 -2.37 7.80
N ARG A 153 2.67 -1.61 6.81
CA ARG A 153 2.40 -2.15 5.46
C ARG A 153 3.66 -2.70 4.79
N CYS A 154 4.80 -2.02 4.91
CA CYS A 154 6.09 -2.55 4.44
C CYS A 154 6.48 -3.83 5.20
N LEU A 155 6.37 -3.82 6.52
CA LEU A 155 6.72 -4.96 7.38
C LEU A 155 5.81 -6.17 7.11
N ALA A 156 4.54 -5.95 6.79
CA ALA A 156 3.60 -7.03 6.44
C ALA A 156 4.02 -7.75 5.15
N GLU A 157 4.48 -7.02 4.12
CA GLU A 157 4.98 -7.63 2.89
C GLU A 157 6.34 -8.33 3.11
N LEU A 158 7.17 -7.82 4.00
CA LEU A 158 8.47 -8.45 4.40
C LEU A 158 8.29 -9.65 5.34
N GLY A 159 7.10 -9.87 5.92
CA GLY A 159 6.85 -10.91 6.92
C GLY A 159 7.44 -10.61 8.30
N GLU A 160 7.64 -9.33 8.64
CA GLU A 160 8.13 -8.85 9.93
C GLU A 160 6.95 -8.54 10.88
N PHE A 161 6.07 -9.53 11.07
CA PHE A 161 4.79 -9.38 11.74
C PHE A 161 4.88 -8.99 13.22
N ALA A 162 5.89 -9.50 13.93
CA ALA A 162 6.07 -9.21 15.36
C ALA A 162 6.32 -7.71 15.59
N GLU A 163 7.22 -7.10 14.82
CA GLU A 163 7.47 -5.67 14.90
C GLU A 163 6.25 -4.85 14.42
N GLY A 164 5.62 -5.29 13.31
CA GLY A 164 4.41 -4.65 12.81
C GLY A 164 3.29 -4.61 13.85
N ALA A 165 3.11 -5.67 14.65
CA ALA A 165 2.11 -5.72 15.71
C ALA A 165 2.41 -4.69 16.83
N VAL A 166 3.65 -4.62 17.30
CA VAL A 166 4.07 -3.63 18.31
C VAL A 166 3.82 -2.20 17.83
N LEU A 167 4.20 -1.89 16.60
CA LEU A 167 3.97 -0.57 16.01
C LEU A 167 2.48 -0.27 15.82
N GLY A 168 1.67 -1.28 15.49
CA GLY A 168 0.22 -1.16 15.34
C GLY A 168 -0.47 -0.82 16.66
N GLU A 169 -0.09 -1.49 17.75
CA GLU A 169 -0.58 -1.18 19.09
C GLU A 169 -0.16 0.22 19.54
N GLN A 170 1.07 0.65 19.23
CA GLN A 170 1.50 2.02 19.51
C GLN A 170 0.66 3.03 18.72
N ALA A 171 0.44 2.79 17.42
CA ALA A 171 -0.37 3.66 16.57
C ALA A 171 -1.81 3.79 17.08
N ALA A 172 -2.42 2.68 17.52
CA ALA A 172 -3.75 2.66 18.09
C ALA A 172 -3.83 3.50 19.38
N ARG A 173 -2.90 3.28 20.34
CA ARG A 173 -2.84 4.06 21.58
C ARG A 173 -2.66 5.57 21.34
N ILE A 174 -1.78 5.97 20.41
CA ILE A 174 -1.58 7.38 20.05
C ILE A 174 -2.87 7.97 19.47
N ALA A 175 -3.49 7.25 18.52
CA ALA A 175 -4.71 7.72 17.87
C ALA A 175 -5.90 7.85 18.85
N GLU A 176 -6.02 6.91 19.79
CA GLU A 176 -7.04 6.90 20.84
C GLU A 176 -6.82 8.06 21.83
N SER A 177 -5.59 8.27 22.30
CA SER A 177 -5.28 9.37 23.23
C SER A 177 -5.53 10.74 22.62
N ALA A 178 -5.27 10.90 21.32
CA ALA A 178 -5.51 12.12 20.58
C ALA A 178 -6.98 12.29 20.13
N ASN A 179 -7.79 11.23 20.25
CA ASN A 179 -9.17 11.17 19.73
C ASN A 179 -9.29 11.69 18.28
N HIS A 180 -8.34 11.29 17.42
CA HIS A 180 -8.23 11.81 16.07
C HIS A 180 -8.80 10.83 15.04
N PRO A 181 -9.98 11.11 14.41
CA PRO A 181 -10.70 10.14 13.58
C PRO A 181 -9.89 9.54 12.44
N PHE A 182 -9.19 10.39 11.67
CA PHE A 182 -8.35 9.93 10.56
C PHE A 182 -7.24 8.97 11.05
N SER A 183 -6.62 9.28 12.18
CA SER A 183 -5.56 8.45 12.75
C SER A 183 -6.10 7.15 13.34
N LEU A 184 -7.29 7.14 13.94
CA LEU A 184 -7.97 5.92 14.39
C LEU A 184 -8.27 4.98 13.23
N THR A 185 -8.84 5.53 12.15
CA THR A 185 -9.10 4.77 10.91
C THR A 185 -7.81 4.19 10.32
N SER A 186 -6.74 5.01 10.26
CA SER A 186 -5.42 4.59 9.74
C SER A 186 -4.79 3.47 10.58
N ALA A 187 -4.85 3.55 11.90
CA ALA A 187 -4.31 2.54 12.81
C ALA A 187 -5.08 1.21 12.68
N SER A 188 -6.41 1.27 12.59
CA SER A 188 -7.26 0.09 12.39
C SER A 188 -6.95 -0.60 11.05
N TRP A 189 -6.79 0.17 9.97
CA TRP A 189 -6.41 -0.39 8.67
C TRP A 189 -5.02 -1.04 8.69
N ALA A 190 -4.03 -0.40 9.32
CA ALA A 190 -2.68 -0.95 9.43
C ALA A 190 -2.66 -2.32 10.13
N LEU A 191 -3.34 -2.43 11.28
CA LEU A 191 -3.46 -3.69 12.02
C LEU A 191 -4.22 -4.75 11.22
N GLY A 192 -5.35 -4.37 10.60
CA GLY A 192 -6.15 -5.28 9.80
C GLY A 192 -5.35 -5.87 8.62
N ARG A 193 -4.61 -5.03 7.89
CA ARG A 193 -3.75 -5.47 6.79
C ARG A 193 -2.59 -6.37 7.27
N LEU A 194 -1.97 -6.05 8.40
CA LEU A 194 -0.93 -6.87 9.00
C LEU A 194 -1.43 -8.28 9.29
N HIS A 195 -2.58 -8.38 9.97
CA HIS A 195 -3.21 -9.66 10.33
C HIS A 195 -3.68 -10.42 9.09
N LEU A 196 -4.22 -9.73 8.08
CA LEU A 196 -4.61 -10.33 6.80
C LEU A 196 -3.40 -10.97 6.10
N ARG A 197 -2.26 -10.29 6.00
CA ARG A 197 -1.04 -10.83 5.41
C ARG A 197 -0.47 -12.02 6.20
N LYS A 198 -0.59 -11.98 7.52
CA LYS A 198 -0.18 -13.08 8.39
C LYS A 198 -1.10 -14.31 8.24
N GLY A 199 -2.36 -14.11 7.87
CA GLY A 199 -3.40 -15.14 7.83
C GLY A 199 -4.16 -15.27 9.15
N ASP A 200 -4.06 -14.30 10.06
CA ASP A 200 -4.85 -14.19 11.29
C ASP A 200 -6.17 -13.49 10.94
N LEU A 201 -7.09 -14.28 10.34
CA LEU A 201 -8.28 -13.73 9.68
C LEU A 201 -9.27 -13.10 10.67
N ASP A 202 -9.43 -13.66 11.86
CA ASP A 202 -10.37 -13.14 12.86
C ASP A 202 -9.95 -11.74 13.33
N ARG A 203 -8.64 -11.56 13.64
CA ARG A 203 -8.11 -10.26 14.01
C ARG A 203 -8.11 -9.27 12.84
N ALA A 204 -7.84 -9.76 11.62
CA ALA A 204 -7.92 -8.94 10.43
C ALA A 204 -9.32 -8.37 10.23
N ILE A 205 -10.34 -9.22 10.28
CA ILE A 205 -11.75 -8.85 10.11
C ILE A 205 -12.15 -7.83 11.18
N ALA A 206 -11.92 -8.11 12.46
CA ALA A 206 -12.30 -7.21 13.55
C ALA A 206 -11.67 -5.81 13.42
N ALA A 207 -10.38 -5.74 13.05
CA ALA A 207 -9.70 -4.46 12.86
C ALA A 207 -10.20 -3.71 11.61
N LEU A 208 -10.47 -4.42 10.51
CA LEU A 208 -10.94 -3.83 9.26
C LEU A 208 -12.40 -3.37 9.35
N GLU A 209 -13.29 -4.14 9.99
CA GLU A 209 -14.67 -3.73 10.25
C GLU A 209 -14.71 -2.44 11.07
N ARG A 210 -13.95 -2.38 12.19
CA ARG A 210 -13.81 -1.14 12.98
C ARG A 210 -13.31 0.03 12.13
N GLY A 211 -12.32 -0.21 11.27
CA GLY A 211 -11.76 0.81 10.41
C GLY A 211 -12.75 1.33 9.37
N VAL A 212 -13.51 0.44 8.73
CA VAL A 212 -14.55 0.80 7.73
C VAL A 212 -15.67 1.60 8.40
N GLU A 213 -16.12 1.18 9.58
CA GLU A 213 -17.11 1.91 10.36
C GLU A 213 -16.65 3.33 10.71
N LEU A 214 -15.45 3.48 11.25
CA LEU A 214 -14.86 4.78 11.56
C LEU A 214 -14.70 5.65 10.31
N GLY A 215 -14.16 5.09 9.23
CA GLY A 215 -13.93 5.80 7.97
C GLY A 215 -15.23 6.27 7.32
N GLY A 216 -16.28 5.45 7.36
CA GLY A 216 -17.62 5.79 6.88
C GLY A 216 -18.29 6.87 7.73
N GLY A 217 -18.27 6.71 9.05
CA GLY A 217 -18.87 7.66 10.00
C GLY A 217 -18.28 9.07 9.94
N TRP A 218 -16.97 9.18 9.66
CA TRP A 218 -16.27 10.46 9.53
C TRP A 218 -16.04 10.90 8.07
N SER A 219 -16.60 10.18 7.09
CA SER A 219 -16.48 10.46 5.65
C SER A 219 -15.02 10.54 5.16
N ILE A 220 -14.15 9.68 5.65
CA ILE A 220 -12.71 9.62 5.29
C ILE A 220 -12.55 8.84 3.99
N ARG A 221 -13.02 9.40 2.89
CA ARG A 221 -13.14 8.73 1.58
C ARG A 221 -11.84 8.18 1.02
N ILE A 222 -10.70 8.82 1.30
CA ILE A 222 -9.41 8.45 0.71
C ILE A 222 -8.87 7.10 1.23
N LEU A 223 -9.24 6.68 2.43
CA LEU A 223 -8.79 5.41 3.02
C LEU A 223 -9.75 4.24 2.72
N LEU A 224 -11.02 4.54 2.46
CA LEU A 224 -12.08 3.55 2.34
C LEU A 224 -11.83 2.50 1.24
N PRO A 225 -11.45 2.85 -0.01
CA PRO A 225 -11.34 1.84 -1.07
C PRO A 225 -10.36 0.72 -0.72
N GLY A 226 -9.16 1.08 -0.27
CA GLY A 226 -8.14 0.10 0.11
C GLY A 226 -8.53 -0.74 1.33
N MET A 227 -9.16 -0.11 2.32
CA MET A 227 -9.58 -0.80 3.54
C MET A 227 -10.79 -1.72 3.31
N THR A 228 -11.78 -1.29 2.52
CA THR A 228 -12.91 -2.11 2.09
C THR A 228 -12.46 -3.30 1.26
N SER A 229 -11.46 -3.11 0.39
CA SER A 229 -10.83 -4.19 -0.38
C SER A 229 -10.11 -5.21 0.51
N ASP A 230 -9.37 -4.74 1.53
CA ASP A 230 -8.70 -5.64 2.48
C ASP A 230 -9.73 -6.41 3.33
N LEU A 231 -10.87 -5.78 3.73
CA LEU A 231 -11.96 -6.45 4.45
C LEU A 231 -12.63 -7.53 3.58
N GLY A 232 -12.95 -7.19 2.33
CA GLY A 232 -13.47 -8.18 1.38
C GLY A 232 -12.52 -9.35 1.17
N SER A 233 -11.20 -9.09 1.08
CA SER A 233 -10.19 -10.16 1.03
C SER A 233 -10.18 -11.04 2.27
N ALA A 234 -10.32 -10.46 3.46
CA ALA A 234 -10.37 -11.22 4.71
C ALA A 234 -11.62 -12.11 4.77
N TYR A 235 -12.77 -11.60 4.36
CA TYR A 235 -14.00 -12.39 4.25
C TYR A 235 -13.86 -13.52 3.22
N ALA A 236 -13.33 -13.24 2.03
CA ALA A 236 -13.13 -14.26 1.00
C ALA A 236 -12.23 -15.39 1.49
N LEU A 237 -11.10 -15.07 2.13
CA LEU A 237 -10.17 -16.06 2.69
C LEU A 237 -10.74 -16.85 3.87
N SER A 238 -11.69 -16.28 4.61
CA SER A 238 -12.43 -16.97 5.70
C SER A 238 -13.60 -17.83 5.20
N GLY A 239 -13.82 -17.90 3.86
CA GLY A 239 -14.92 -18.64 3.24
C GLY A 239 -16.24 -17.86 3.11
N ARG A 240 -16.29 -16.60 3.54
CA ARG A 240 -17.47 -15.71 3.48
C ARG A 240 -17.52 -14.97 2.13
N VAL A 241 -17.48 -15.72 1.01
CA VAL A 241 -17.31 -15.15 -0.33
C VAL A 241 -18.50 -14.27 -0.75
N ASP A 242 -19.71 -14.64 -0.37
CA ASP A 242 -20.93 -13.87 -0.70
C ASP A 242 -20.93 -12.48 -0.01
N GLU A 243 -20.34 -12.36 1.17
CA GLU A 243 -20.18 -11.09 1.88
C GLU A 243 -18.98 -10.29 1.34
N ALA A 244 -17.96 -10.97 0.84
CA ALA A 244 -16.76 -10.35 0.27
C ALA A 244 -17.05 -9.62 -1.05
N MET A 245 -17.84 -10.23 -1.94
CA MET A 245 -18.06 -9.73 -3.30
C MET A 245 -18.55 -8.28 -3.36
N PRO A 246 -19.65 -7.89 -2.68
CA PRO A 246 -20.14 -6.52 -2.75
C PRO A 246 -19.12 -5.50 -2.21
N LEU A 247 -18.34 -5.86 -1.21
CA LEU A 247 -17.29 -4.98 -0.66
C LEU A 247 -16.16 -4.75 -1.68
N LEU A 248 -15.74 -5.79 -2.37
CA LEU A 248 -14.67 -5.70 -3.36
C LEU A 248 -15.10 -4.93 -4.62
N GLU A 249 -16.32 -5.14 -5.08
CA GLU A 249 -16.92 -4.36 -6.17
C GLU A 249 -17.05 -2.88 -5.79
N GLN A 250 -17.54 -2.60 -4.59
CA GLN A 250 -17.60 -1.25 -4.03
C GLN A 250 -16.21 -0.59 -3.94
N ALA A 251 -15.19 -1.33 -3.55
CA ALA A 251 -13.82 -0.82 -3.45
C ALA A 251 -13.28 -0.37 -4.82
N VAL A 252 -13.54 -1.16 -5.88
CA VAL A 252 -13.16 -0.79 -7.27
C VAL A 252 -13.90 0.48 -7.70
N GLU A 253 -15.21 0.57 -7.45
CA GLU A 253 -16.01 1.75 -7.79
C GLU A 253 -15.52 3.00 -7.07
N GLN A 254 -15.33 2.92 -5.75
CA GLN A 254 -14.83 4.01 -4.92
C GLN A 254 -13.45 4.49 -5.38
N HIS A 255 -12.54 3.55 -5.68
CA HIS A 255 -11.19 3.91 -6.14
C HIS A 255 -11.22 4.58 -7.51
N THR A 256 -12.02 4.07 -8.44
CA THR A 256 -12.18 4.64 -9.77
C THR A 256 -12.71 6.10 -9.71
N ALA A 257 -13.59 6.39 -8.75
CA ALA A 257 -14.13 7.74 -8.53
C ALA A 257 -13.04 8.74 -8.08
N ILE A 258 -11.98 8.28 -7.40
CA ILE A 258 -10.85 9.14 -6.94
C ILE A 258 -9.90 9.47 -8.10
N ARG A 259 -9.91 8.70 -9.20
CA ARG A 259 -9.04 8.86 -10.39
C ARG A 259 -7.53 8.77 -10.10
N GLY A 260 -7.14 8.24 -8.95
CA GLY A 260 -5.74 7.95 -8.63
C GLY A 260 -5.27 6.63 -9.26
N ALA A 261 -3.98 6.53 -9.61
CA ALA A 261 -3.41 5.29 -10.12
C ALA A 261 -2.98 4.35 -8.99
N ALA A 262 -2.43 4.91 -7.92
CA ALA A 262 -1.82 4.15 -6.83
C ALA A 262 -2.82 3.25 -6.09
N GLY A 263 -2.58 1.93 -6.09
CA GLY A 263 -3.35 0.95 -5.34
C GLY A 263 -4.50 0.26 -6.08
N LEU A 264 -4.84 0.69 -7.31
CA LEU A 264 -5.92 0.05 -8.08
C LEU A 264 -5.58 -1.41 -8.42
N SER A 265 -4.34 -1.69 -8.81
CA SER A 265 -3.86 -3.05 -9.12
C SER A 265 -4.10 -4.03 -7.96
N ALA A 266 -3.84 -3.62 -6.72
CA ALA A 266 -4.09 -4.42 -5.54
C ALA A 266 -5.59 -4.72 -5.33
N ILE A 267 -6.46 -3.70 -5.50
CA ILE A 267 -7.91 -3.85 -5.36
C ILE A 267 -8.46 -4.82 -6.42
N VAL A 268 -8.00 -4.69 -7.66
CA VAL A 268 -8.37 -5.60 -8.77
C VAL A 268 -7.89 -7.03 -8.51
N THR A 269 -6.67 -7.20 -7.98
CA THR A 269 -6.15 -8.53 -7.58
C THR A 269 -7.05 -9.18 -6.53
N ASN A 270 -7.45 -8.42 -5.51
CA ASN A 270 -8.30 -8.90 -4.43
C ASN A 270 -9.68 -9.34 -4.96
N LEU A 271 -10.29 -8.56 -5.85
CA LEU A 271 -11.56 -8.93 -6.51
C LEU A 271 -11.39 -10.19 -7.38
N GLY A 272 -10.29 -10.29 -8.15
CA GLY A 272 -9.96 -11.46 -8.94
C GLY A 272 -9.85 -12.74 -8.10
N ARG A 273 -9.20 -12.64 -6.91
CA ARG A 273 -9.10 -13.76 -5.97
C ARG A 273 -10.48 -14.17 -5.41
N ALA A 274 -11.35 -13.21 -5.08
CA ALA A 274 -12.70 -13.54 -4.62
C ALA A 274 -13.53 -14.25 -5.70
N HIS A 275 -13.41 -13.82 -6.96
CA HIS A 275 -14.02 -14.55 -8.09
C HIS A 275 -13.47 -15.98 -8.24
N LEU A 276 -12.16 -16.17 -8.05
CA LEU A 276 -11.56 -17.49 -8.06
C LEU A 276 -12.15 -18.39 -6.97
N LEU A 277 -12.24 -17.88 -5.74
CA LEU A 277 -12.82 -18.60 -4.60
C LEU A 277 -14.32 -18.88 -4.79
N ALA A 278 -15.03 -18.04 -5.54
CA ALA A 278 -16.42 -18.24 -5.96
C ALA A 278 -16.56 -19.23 -7.14
N GLY A 279 -15.47 -19.80 -7.66
CA GLY A 279 -15.48 -20.69 -8.84
C GLY A 279 -15.73 -19.97 -10.18
N ARG A 280 -15.70 -18.64 -10.22
CA ARG A 280 -15.95 -17.80 -11.41
C ARG A 280 -14.65 -17.57 -12.19
N LEU A 281 -14.09 -18.67 -12.76
CA LEU A 281 -12.74 -18.66 -13.35
C LEU A 281 -12.54 -17.64 -14.47
N ALA A 282 -13.53 -17.43 -15.35
CA ALA A 282 -13.42 -16.46 -16.44
C ALA A 282 -13.26 -15.03 -15.93
N ASN A 283 -14.04 -14.64 -14.89
CA ASN A 283 -13.94 -13.32 -14.28
C ASN A 283 -12.61 -13.16 -13.52
N ALA A 284 -12.19 -14.21 -12.80
CA ALA A 284 -10.90 -14.21 -12.11
C ALA A 284 -9.74 -14.02 -13.09
N ALA A 285 -9.75 -14.72 -14.24
CA ALA A 285 -8.72 -14.59 -15.26
C ALA A 285 -8.67 -13.18 -15.86
N ALA A 286 -9.83 -12.61 -16.23
CA ALA A 286 -9.89 -11.23 -16.76
C ALA A 286 -9.33 -10.20 -15.78
N LEU A 287 -9.68 -10.33 -14.48
CA LEU A 287 -9.17 -9.44 -13.42
C LEU A 287 -7.68 -9.67 -13.12
N GLY A 288 -7.21 -10.92 -13.19
CA GLY A 288 -5.79 -11.24 -13.06
C GLY A 288 -4.95 -10.58 -14.14
N GLU A 289 -5.37 -10.68 -15.40
CA GLU A 289 -4.72 -10.00 -16.53
C GLU A 289 -4.80 -8.47 -16.43
N GLN A 290 -5.94 -7.93 -16.00
CA GLN A 290 -6.07 -6.49 -15.74
C GLN A 290 -5.11 -6.02 -14.64
N SER A 291 -4.99 -6.75 -13.54
CA SER A 291 -4.05 -6.43 -12.46
C SER A 291 -2.60 -6.47 -12.95
N LEU A 292 -2.26 -7.50 -13.74
CA LEU A 292 -0.94 -7.65 -14.36
C LEU A 292 -0.60 -6.45 -15.25
N ALA A 293 -1.55 -6.03 -16.08
CA ALA A 293 -1.38 -4.89 -16.99
C ALA A 293 -1.19 -3.57 -16.21
N LEU A 294 -2.01 -3.33 -15.19
CA LEU A 294 -1.91 -2.15 -14.32
C LEU A 294 -0.56 -2.11 -13.59
N SER A 295 -0.15 -3.23 -12.99
CA SER A 295 1.12 -3.33 -12.25
C SER A 295 2.33 -3.07 -13.14
N ARG A 296 2.29 -3.55 -14.40
CA ARG A 296 3.34 -3.26 -15.39
C ARG A 296 3.35 -1.80 -15.83
N ALA A 297 2.17 -1.23 -16.11
CA ALA A 297 2.03 0.15 -16.56
C ALA A 297 2.59 1.14 -15.53
N HIS A 298 2.35 0.88 -14.24
CA HIS A 298 2.81 1.73 -13.13
C HIS A 298 4.09 1.24 -12.45
N ARG A 299 4.72 0.16 -12.95
CA ARG A 299 5.95 -0.42 -12.35
C ARG A 299 5.81 -0.80 -10.88
N GLU A 300 4.64 -1.29 -10.48
CA GLU A 300 4.32 -1.77 -9.14
C GLU A 300 4.80 -3.22 -8.96
N GLN A 301 6.10 -3.42 -8.78
CA GLN A 301 6.72 -4.76 -8.80
C GLN A 301 6.12 -5.70 -7.74
N GLY A 302 5.79 -5.19 -6.55
CA GLY A 302 5.13 -5.98 -5.51
C GLY A 302 3.72 -6.44 -5.93
N GLN A 303 2.97 -5.59 -6.62
CA GLN A 303 1.64 -5.96 -7.12
C GLN A 303 1.76 -6.90 -8.34
N LEU A 304 2.81 -6.75 -9.15
CA LEU A 304 3.12 -7.68 -10.23
C LEU A 304 3.33 -9.10 -9.68
N ALA A 305 4.04 -9.25 -8.57
CA ALA A 305 4.21 -10.53 -7.89
C ALA A 305 2.86 -11.12 -7.40
N HIS A 306 1.99 -10.29 -6.80
CA HIS A 306 0.65 -10.71 -6.38
C HIS A 306 -0.26 -11.11 -7.56
N ALA A 307 -0.18 -10.39 -8.69
CA ALA A 307 -0.93 -10.72 -9.90
C ALA A 307 -0.48 -12.07 -10.50
N ASN A 308 0.82 -12.33 -10.54
CA ASN A 308 1.37 -13.61 -10.98
C ASN A 308 0.95 -14.76 -10.05
N TYR A 309 0.94 -14.53 -8.72
CA TYR A 309 0.40 -15.52 -7.78
C TYR A 309 -1.06 -15.86 -8.08
N LEU A 310 -1.92 -14.85 -8.31
CA LEU A 310 -3.33 -15.06 -8.67
C LEU A 310 -3.48 -15.83 -9.98
N LEU A 311 -2.71 -15.48 -11.02
CA LEU A 311 -2.74 -16.18 -12.31
C LEU A 311 -2.29 -17.63 -12.18
N GLY A 312 -1.30 -17.92 -11.33
CA GLY A 312 -0.89 -19.27 -10.98
C GLY A 312 -2.01 -20.07 -10.31
N GLU A 313 -2.70 -19.48 -9.33
CA GLU A 313 -3.86 -20.10 -8.67
C GLU A 313 -4.99 -20.40 -9.68
N ILE A 314 -5.28 -19.49 -10.61
CA ILE A 314 -6.30 -19.65 -11.65
C ILE A 314 -5.93 -20.80 -12.61
N ALA A 315 -4.69 -20.83 -13.11
CA ALA A 315 -4.23 -21.85 -14.00
C ALA A 315 -4.19 -23.25 -13.34
N ALA A 316 -3.90 -23.31 -12.05
CA ALA A 316 -3.93 -24.54 -11.26
C ALA A 316 -5.34 -25.03 -10.94
N HIS A 317 -6.38 -24.17 -11.01
CA HIS A 317 -7.77 -24.51 -10.69
C HIS A 317 -8.63 -24.87 -11.90
N ALA A 318 -8.20 -24.61 -13.13
CA ALA A 318 -8.94 -24.98 -14.33
C ALA A 318 -9.24 -26.49 -14.32
N GLY A 319 -10.42 -26.92 -14.81
CA GLY A 319 -10.90 -28.30 -14.77
C GLY A 319 -9.95 -29.33 -15.41
N ALA A 320 -9.01 -28.88 -16.25
CA ALA A 320 -7.75 -29.52 -16.60
C ALA A 320 -6.65 -28.49 -16.30
N PRO A 321 -5.85 -28.63 -15.23
CA PRO A 321 -4.84 -27.65 -14.86
C PRO A 321 -3.86 -27.43 -16.04
N ASP A 322 -3.66 -26.18 -16.42
CA ASP A 322 -2.60 -25.82 -17.36
C ASP A 322 -1.28 -25.75 -16.58
N LEU A 323 -0.61 -26.90 -16.51
CA LEU A 323 0.61 -27.07 -15.71
C LEU A 323 1.69 -26.06 -16.12
N GLU A 324 1.89 -25.85 -17.40
CA GLU A 324 2.92 -24.95 -17.93
C GLU A 324 2.63 -23.50 -17.54
N LYS A 325 1.40 -23.03 -17.73
CA LYS A 325 1.03 -21.67 -17.33
C LYS A 325 1.07 -21.46 -15.82
N ALA A 326 0.60 -22.44 -15.05
CA ALA A 326 0.62 -22.34 -13.60
C ALA A 326 2.07 -22.31 -13.07
N GLU A 327 2.94 -23.19 -13.58
CA GLU A 327 4.36 -23.24 -13.22
C GLU A 327 5.08 -21.93 -13.58
N ALA A 328 4.83 -21.38 -14.78
CA ALA A 328 5.40 -20.10 -15.19
C ALA A 328 4.93 -18.94 -14.32
N ALA A 329 3.63 -18.82 -14.04
CA ALA A 329 3.08 -17.74 -13.24
C ALA A 329 3.55 -17.79 -11.77
N TYR A 330 3.51 -18.96 -11.14
CA TYR A 330 4.04 -19.11 -9.79
C TYR A 330 5.56 -18.91 -9.75
N GLY A 331 6.30 -19.38 -10.74
CA GLY A 331 7.75 -19.19 -10.85
C GLY A 331 8.15 -17.72 -10.90
N GLU A 332 7.46 -16.93 -11.72
CA GLU A 332 7.62 -15.48 -11.77
C GLU A 332 7.24 -14.82 -10.42
N GLY A 333 6.15 -15.30 -9.82
CA GLY A 333 5.73 -14.85 -8.47
C GLY A 333 6.80 -15.13 -7.40
N VAL A 334 7.45 -16.30 -7.43
CA VAL A 334 8.57 -16.64 -6.53
C VAL A 334 9.76 -15.71 -6.79
N ALA A 335 10.19 -15.57 -8.06
CA ALA A 335 11.36 -14.77 -8.42
C ALA A 335 11.22 -13.31 -7.96
N LEU A 336 10.10 -12.67 -8.30
CA LEU A 336 9.81 -11.30 -7.88
C LEU A 336 9.70 -11.18 -6.35
N SER A 337 9.04 -12.12 -5.69
CA SER A 337 8.88 -12.09 -4.24
C SER A 337 10.21 -12.24 -3.50
N GLU A 338 11.13 -13.04 -4.01
CA GLU A 338 12.47 -13.21 -3.44
C GLU A 338 13.33 -11.96 -3.67
N GLU A 339 13.31 -11.39 -4.89
CA GLU A 339 14.00 -10.14 -5.20
C GLU A 339 13.55 -8.98 -4.28
N LEU A 340 12.24 -8.89 -4.02
CA LEU A 340 11.62 -7.83 -3.22
C LEU A 340 11.54 -8.16 -1.72
N GLU A 341 12.11 -9.27 -1.28
CA GLU A 341 12.05 -9.77 0.11
C GLU A 341 10.62 -10.00 0.64
N MET A 342 9.65 -10.26 -0.24
CA MET A 342 8.25 -10.53 0.11
C MET A 342 8.07 -11.97 0.61
N ARG A 343 8.68 -12.29 1.73
CA ARG A 343 8.73 -13.68 2.26
C ARG A 343 7.37 -14.37 2.39
N PRO A 344 6.28 -13.68 2.83
CA PRO A 344 4.95 -14.29 2.89
C PRO A 344 4.46 -14.74 1.51
N LEU A 345 4.61 -13.89 0.48
CA LEU A 345 4.17 -14.20 -0.86
C LEU A 345 5.03 -15.27 -1.52
N ALA A 346 6.34 -15.23 -1.33
CA ALA A 346 7.24 -16.28 -1.80
C ALA A 346 6.83 -17.66 -1.25
N ALA A 347 6.50 -17.73 0.04
CA ALA A 347 6.01 -18.96 0.66
C ALA A 347 4.64 -19.40 0.09
N GLN A 348 3.72 -18.46 -0.19
CA GLN A 348 2.42 -18.76 -0.79
C GLN A 348 2.57 -19.27 -2.23
N CYS A 349 3.45 -18.67 -3.04
CA CYS A 349 3.74 -19.16 -4.41
C CYS A 349 4.33 -20.57 -4.38
N ARG A 350 5.27 -20.84 -3.46
CA ARG A 350 5.84 -22.18 -3.27
C ARG A 350 4.80 -23.21 -2.81
N LEU A 351 3.87 -22.82 -1.93
CA LEU A 351 2.73 -23.67 -1.56
C LEU A 351 1.87 -24.00 -2.78
N GLY A 352 1.57 -23.02 -3.63
CA GLY A 352 0.82 -23.19 -4.87
C GLY A 352 1.53 -24.16 -5.83
N LEU A 353 2.85 -23.96 -6.06
CA LEU A 353 3.67 -24.85 -6.89
C LEU A 353 3.68 -26.30 -6.34
N GLY A 354 3.91 -26.44 -5.03
CA GLY A 354 3.95 -27.76 -4.40
C GLY A 354 2.61 -28.50 -4.50
N THR A 355 1.51 -27.80 -4.29
CA THR A 355 0.15 -28.35 -4.49
C THR A 355 -0.08 -28.75 -5.96
N LEU A 356 0.36 -27.93 -6.92
CA LEU A 356 0.29 -28.21 -8.34
C LEU A 356 1.08 -29.47 -8.69
N TYR A 357 2.33 -29.61 -8.26
CA TYR A 357 3.18 -30.75 -8.51
C TYR A 357 2.63 -32.04 -7.86
N ARG A 358 2.07 -31.96 -6.66
CA ARG A 358 1.41 -33.11 -6.03
C ARG A 358 0.24 -33.62 -6.88
N ARG A 359 -0.62 -32.69 -7.38
CA ARG A 359 -1.75 -33.03 -8.26
C ARG A 359 -1.29 -33.61 -9.61
N ALA A 360 -0.14 -33.16 -10.10
CA ALA A 360 0.48 -33.66 -11.31
C ALA A 360 1.28 -34.97 -11.11
N SER A 361 1.22 -35.59 -9.92
CA SER A 361 1.95 -36.82 -9.58
C SER A 361 3.48 -36.66 -9.70
N LEU A 362 4.01 -35.50 -9.30
CA LEU A 362 5.44 -35.18 -9.23
C LEU A 362 5.89 -35.02 -7.76
N PRO A 363 5.96 -36.13 -6.99
CA PRO A 363 6.09 -36.05 -5.52
C PRO A 363 7.39 -35.40 -5.04
N GLU A 364 8.50 -35.61 -5.74
CA GLU A 364 9.81 -35.02 -5.36
C GLU A 364 9.78 -33.48 -5.48
N LYS A 365 9.31 -32.97 -6.62
CA LYS A 365 9.13 -31.53 -6.82
C LYS A 365 8.12 -30.93 -5.83
N ALA A 366 7.03 -31.66 -5.56
CA ALA A 366 6.02 -31.22 -4.59
C ALA A 366 6.61 -31.09 -3.19
N LEU A 367 7.34 -32.11 -2.72
CA LEU A 367 7.94 -32.12 -1.38
C LEU A 367 8.97 -30.99 -1.23
N GLU A 368 9.79 -30.73 -2.25
CA GLU A 368 10.75 -29.63 -2.26
C GLU A 368 10.06 -28.27 -2.01
N GLN A 369 9.04 -27.94 -2.81
CA GLN A 369 8.37 -26.65 -2.72
C GLN A 369 7.54 -26.51 -1.42
N LEU A 370 6.83 -27.57 -1.01
CA LEU A 370 6.03 -27.57 0.21
C LEU A 370 6.90 -27.47 1.48
N SER A 371 8.05 -28.15 1.51
CA SER A 371 8.98 -28.07 2.64
C SER A 371 9.58 -26.67 2.77
N ALA A 372 9.95 -26.06 1.64
CA ALA A 372 10.44 -24.68 1.62
C ALA A 372 9.35 -23.68 2.08
N ALA A 373 8.10 -23.87 1.64
CA ALA A 373 6.97 -23.05 2.09
C ALA A 373 6.72 -23.19 3.60
N SER A 374 6.68 -24.43 4.12
CA SER A 374 6.45 -24.71 5.54
C SER A 374 7.53 -24.07 6.42
N LEU A 375 8.81 -24.16 6.00
CA LEU A 375 9.91 -23.53 6.70
C LEU A 375 9.75 -22.01 6.79
N LEU A 376 9.36 -21.36 5.70
CA LEU A 376 9.13 -19.91 5.67
C LEU A 376 7.94 -19.52 6.54
N PHE A 377 6.80 -20.23 6.44
CA PHE A 377 5.63 -19.96 7.28
C PHE A 377 5.92 -20.14 8.76
N GLY A 378 6.69 -21.18 9.13
CA GLY A 378 7.10 -21.40 10.51
C GLY A 378 7.98 -20.27 11.04
N LYS A 379 8.97 -19.80 10.24
CA LYS A 379 9.85 -18.68 10.63
C LYS A 379 9.12 -17.36 10.83
N MET A 380 7.99 -17.15 10.12
CA MET A 380 7.18 -15.93 10.20
C MET A 380 5.99 -16.05 11.16
N ASP A 381 5.82 -17.19 11.84
CA ASP A 381 4.66 -17.47 12.72
C ASP A 381 3.33 -17.26 11.98
N MET A 382 3.15 -17.98 10.85
CA MET A 382 1.96 -17.95 9.99
C MET A 382 1.18 -19.28 10.08
N PRO A 383 0.52 -19.60 11.20
CA PRO A 383 -0.05 -20.93 11.46
C PRO A 383 -1.12 -21.33 10.44
N PHE A 384 -1.96 -20.41 9.97
CA PHE A 384 -2.98 -20.68 8.95
C PHE A 384 -2.38 -21.25 7.65
N TRP A 385 -1.27 -20.68 7.18
CA TRP A 385 -0.59 -21.12 5.98
C TRP A 385 0.30 -22.36 6.23
N LEU A 386 0.91 -22.44 7.41
CA LEU A 386 1.71 -23.58 7.83
C LEU A 386 0.87 -24.85 7.84
N HIS A 387 -0.30 -24.84 8.47
CA HIS A 387 -1.20 -25.98 8.49
C HIS A 387 -1.63 -26.43 7.08
N LYS A 388 -1.84 -25.48 6.15
CA LYS A 388 -2.15 -25.81 4.75
C LYS A 388 -0.99 -26.54 4.07
N SER A 389 0.24 -26.07 4.23
CA SER A 389 1.41 -26.70 3.62
C SER A 389 1.71 -28.07 4.22
N GLU A 390 1.54 -28.26 5.53
CA GLU A 390 1.68 -29.56 6.21
C GLU A 390 0.60 -30.57 5.77
N ALA A 391 -0.62 -30.11 5.54
CA ALA A 391 -1.68 -30.96 5.02
C ALA A 391 -1.38 -31.46 3.61
N GLU A 392 -0.84 -30.59 2.74
CA GLU A 392 -0.41 -30.98 1.40
C GLU A 392 0.77 -31.96 1.43
N ILE A 393 1.74 -31.79 2.34
CA ILE A 393 2.87 -32.74 2.52
C ILE A 393 2.34 -34.11 2.94
N LYS A 394 1.43 -34.15 3.92
CA LYS A 394 0.82 -35.41 4.38
C LYS A 394 0.05 -36.15 3.27
N ALA A 395 -0.44 -35.44 2.27
CA ALA A 395 -1.18 -36.02 1.15
C ALA A 395 -0.27 -36.56 0.02
N ILE A 396 1.05 -36.42 0.15
CA ILE A 396 2.04 -37.02 -0.79
C ILE A 396 2.34 -38.48 -0.40
N GLY A 397 2.38 -38.78 0.90
CA GLY A 397 2.67 -40.12 1.45
C GLY A 397 1.42 -40.88 1.80
#